data_b6b1854ddefcb9a74dfe2c6fe1cde021
#
_entry.id   b6b1854ddefcb9a74dfe2c6fe1cde021
#
_cell.length_a   1.000
_cell.length_b   1.000
_cell.length_c   1.000
_cell.angle_alpha   90.00
_cell.angle_beta   90.00
_cell.angle_gamma   90.00
#
_symmetry.space_group_name_H-M   'P 1'
#
loop_
_entity.id
_entity.type
_entity.pdbx_description
1 polymer ?
#
loop_
_entity_poly.entity_id
_entity_poly.type
_entity_poly.pdbx_seq_one_letter_code
_entity_poly.pdbx_strand_id
1 'polypeptide(L)'
;GTALGGVHWGITADAGKVYIPINDPILSPDPKFVSKAGVYAFDIATGRPAWSFAAQPNCTGSRATEVIACTTKYGFSAAPLVIDGALVGATLGGEVIILDGADGRVINRLDTVGAKTTLNKDIAGKGGSIDAHGLSAGAGMLFVNSGYGSFGQTPGNVLIAYRPRS
;
A
#
# COMPACT_ATOMS: atom_id res chain seq x y z
N GLY A 1 3.40 18.21 5.31
CA GLY A 1 3.11 16.85 5.79
C GLY A 1 2.61 16.86 7.23
N THR A 2 2.07 15.77 7.67
CA THR A 2 1.61 15.57 9.05
C THR A 2 2.67 14.87 9.90
N ALA A 3 2.43 14.76 11.22
CA ALA A 3 3.33 14.07 12.15
C ALA A 3 3.56 12.57 11.78
N LEU A 4 2.63 11.96 11.04
CA LEU A 4 2.74 10.61 10.49
C LEU A 4 2.92 10.63 8.96
N GLY A 5 3.29 11.76 8.38
CA GLY A 5 3.59 11.91 6.96
C GLY A 5 5.04 11.54 6.64
N GLY A 6 5.28 11.18 5.40
CA GLY A 6 6.61 10.86 4.90
C GLY A 6 6.82 9.37 4.64
N VAL A 7 8.08 8.98 4.52
CA VAL A 7 8.53 7.58 4.37
C VAL A 7 8.52 6.92 5.74
N HIS A 8 7.82 5.80 5.88
CA HIS A 8 7.75 5.09 7.16
C HIS A 8 8.70 3.90 7.20
N TRP A 9 8.46 2.88 6.39
CA TRP A 9 9.09 1.57 6.58
C TRP A 9 10.13 1.22 5.55
N GLY A 10 10.29 2.03 4.53
CA GLY A 10 11.35 1.86 3.56
C GLY A 10 11.02 2.36 2.17
N ILE A 11 12.04 2.30 1.33
CA ILE A 11 12.00 2.61 -0.10
C ILE A 11 12.50 1.40 -0.87
N THR A 12 12.29 1.37 -2.16
CA THR A 12 12.88 0.36 -3.05
C THR A 12 13.45 1.00 -4.30
N ALA A 13 14.30 0.28 -5.00
CA ALA A 13 14.92 0.75 -6.23
C ALA A 13 15.09 -0.40 -7.22
N ASP A 14 15.14 -0.06 -8.49
CA ASP A 14 15.65 -0.91 -9.57
C ASP A 14 16.95 -0.35 -10.16
N ALA A 15 17.33 -0.80 -11.34
CA ALA A 15 18.57 -0.35 -11.98
C ALA A 15 18.56 1.14 -12.40
N GLY A 16 17.41 1.79 -12.48
CA GLY A 16 17.29 3.15 -13.00
C GLY A 16 16.53 4.13 -12.11
N LYS A 17 15.67 3.63 -11.22
CA LYS A 17 14.81 4.49 -10.40
C LYS A 17 14.81 4.08 -8.93
N VAL A 18 14.64 5.07 -8.06
CA VAL A 18 14.26 4.88 -6.67
C VAL A 18 12.77 5.23 -6.50
N TYR A 19 12.05 4.41 -5.76
CA TYR A 19 10.63 4.56 -5.52
C TYR A 19 10.37 4.85 -4.04
N ILE A 20 9.74 5.96 -3.77
CA ILE A 20 9.54 6.53 -2.45
C ILE A 20 8.05 6.51 -2.12
N PRO A 21 7.59 5.61 -1.27
CA PRO A 21 6.21 5.60 -0.80
C PRO A 21 6.02 6.70 0.24
N ILE A 22 4.95 7.43 0.15
CA ILE A 22 4.57 8.48 1.10
C ILE A 22 3.23 8.12 1.71
N ASN A 23 3.26 8.01 3.04
CA ASN A 23 2.05 8.03 3.84
C ASN A 23 1.75 9.45 4.22
N ASP A 24 0.77 10.09 4.06
CA ASP A 24 0.47 11.46 4.46
C ASP A 24 -0.99 11.55 4.92
N PRO A 25 -1.33 10.91 6.05
CA PRO A 25 -2.70 10.84 6.52
C PRO A 25 -3.25 12.22 6.82
N ILE A 26 -4.53 12.42 6.55
CA ILE A 26 -5.20 13.70 6.84
C ILE A 26 -5.50 13.76 8.34
N LEU A 27 -4.55 14.28 9.09
CA LEU A 27 -4.63 14.47 10.54
C LEU A 27 -4.65 15.97 10.92
N SER A 28 -4.54 16.86 9.94
CA SER A 28 -4.55 18.29 10.15
C SER A 28 -5.97 18.81 10.36
N PRO A 29 -6.23 19.67 11.33
CA PRO A 29 -7.49 20.40 11.45
C PRO A 29 -7.64 21.51 10.40
N ASP A 30 -6.57 21.87 9.68
CA ASP A 30 -6.61 22.88 8.63
C ASP A 30 -7.38 22.35 7.40
N PRO A 31 -8.53 22.96 7.05
CA PRO A 31 -9.30 22.53 5.89
C PRO A 31 -8.60 22.74 4.54
N LYS A 32 -7.50 23.49 4.52
CA LYS A 32 -6.67 23.71 3.34
C LYS A 32 -5.57 22.64 3.19
N PHE A 33 -5.42 21.74 4.17
CA PHE A 33 -4.44 20.68 4.09
C PHE A 33 -4.78 19.72 2.94
N VAL A 34 -3.82 19.53 2.05
CA VAL A 34 -3.90 18.57 0.94
C VAL A 34 -2.86 17.49 1.16
N SER A 35 -3.32 16.25 1.31
CA SER A 35 -2.44 15.09 1.43
C SER A 35 -1.59 14.91 0.19
N LYS A 36 -0.31 14.58 0.39
CA LYS A 36 0.66 14.21 -0.63
C LYS A 36 0.95 12.71 -0.63
N ALA A 37 0.03 11.92 -0.05
CA ALA A 37 0.16 10.46 -0.05
C ALA A 37 0.27 9.91 -1.47
N GLY A 38 1.17 8.94 -1.67
CA GLY A 38 1.41 8.38 -2.99
C GLY A 38 2.75 7.69 -3.12
N VAL A 39 3.18 7.48 -4.36
CA VAL A 39 4.52 7.00 -4.70
C VAL A 39 5.18 8.02 -5.62
N TYR A 40 6.44 8.30 -5.36
CA TYR A 40 7.27 9.21 -6.14
C TYR A 40 8.50 8.47 -6.63
N ALA A 41 8.70 8.47 -7.95
CA ALA A 41 9.86 7.86 -8.58
C ALA A 41 10.86 8.94 -9.03
N PHE A 42 12.12 8.66 -8.77
CA PHE A 42 13.23 9.52 -9.18
C PHE A 42 14.26 8.71 -9.96
N ASP A 43 14.82 9.30 -10.99
CA ASP A 43 15.95 8.76 -11.71
C ASP A 43 17.19 8.75 -10.82
N ILE A 44 17.84 7.60 -10.67
CA ILE A 44 18.98 7.44 -9.74
C ILE A 44 20.21 8.25 -10.22
N ALA A 45 20.43 8.30 -11.52
CA ALA A 45 21.64 8.93 -12.07
C ALA A 45 21.59 10.46 -11.97
N THR A 46 20.39 11.04 -12.08
CA THR A 46 20.21 12.50 -12.16
C THR A 46 19.53 13.11 -10.93
N GLY A 47 18.87 12.29 -10.11
CA GLY A 47 18.03 12.73 -9.00
C GLY A 47 16.74 13.45 -9.43
N ARG A 48 16.42 13.47 -10.72
CA ARG A 48 15.23 14.16 -11.24
C ARG A 48 13.98 13.32 -11.03
N PRO A 49 12.81 13.96 -10.77
CA PRO A 49 11.53 13.27 -10.76
C PRO A 49 11.28 12.58 -12.12
N ALA A 50 10.92 11.31 -12.08
CA ALA A 50 10.54 10.51 -13.24
C ALA A 50 9.01 10.49 -13.41
N TRP A 51 8.29 10.11 -12.35
CA TRP A 51 6.84 10.11 -12.31
C TRP A 51 6.33 10.15 -10.86
N SER A 52 5.04 10.37 -10.68
CA SER A 52 4.37 10.24 -9.39
C SER A 52 2.99 9.63 -9.54
N PHE A 53 2.58 8.86 -8.55
CA PHE A 53 1.25 8.29 -8.40
C PHE A 53 0.63 8.85 -7.12
N ALA A 54 -0.45 9.62 -7.23
CA ALA A 54 -1.18 10.14 -6.07
C ALA A 54 -2.16 9.08 -5.55
N ALA A 55 -2.03 8.72 -4.26
CA ALA A 55 -3.00 7.88 -3.60
C ALA A 55 -4.36 8.60 -3.48
N GLN A 56 -5.42 7.83 -3.61
CA GLN A 56 -6.79 8.32 -3.40
C GLN A 56 -7.49 7.42 -2.38
N PRO A 57 -8.37 7.98 -1.54
CA PRO A 57 -9.19 7.17 -0.65
C PRO A 57 -10.12 6.28 -1.46
N ASN A 58 -10.24 5.02 -1.03
CA ASN A 58 -11.20 4.09 -1.58
C ASN A 58 -12.19 3.66 -0.50
N CYS A 59 -13.31 4.36 -0.43
CA CYS A 59 -14.40 4.13 0.53
C CYS A 59 -15.67 3.63 -0.18
N THR A 60 -15.54 2.90 -1.28
CA THR A 60 -16.67 2.39 -2.05
C THR A 60 -17.24 1.10 -1.47
N GLY A 61 -18.55 0.89 -1.61
CA GLY A 61 -19.21 -0.33 -1.15
C GLY A 61 -19.01 -0.61 0.34
N SER A 62 -18.74 -1.87 0.68
CA SER A 62 -18.49 -2.31 2.06
C SER A 62 -17.26 -1.65 2.70
N ARG A 63 -16.32 -1.18 1.90
CA ARG A 63 -15.11 -0.50 2.39
C ARG A 63 -15.41 0.74 3.21
N ALA A 64 -16.53 1.43 2.94
CA ALA A 64 -16.94 2.61 3.70
C ALA A 64 -17.12 2.32 5.21
N THR A 65 -17.48 1.08 5.56
CA THR A 65 -17.70 0.63 6.95
C THR A 65 -16.60 -0.28 7.46
N GLU A 66 -15.93 -1.01 6.58
CA GLU A 66 -14.89 -1.97 6.96
C GLU A 66 -13.52 -1.33 7.15
N VAL A 67 -13.21 -0.25 6.42
CA VAL A 67 -11.91 0.45 6.50
C VAL A 67 -12.00 1.62 7.48
N ILE A 68 -11.31 1.49 8.59
CA ILE A 68 -11.25 2.55 9.60
C ILE A 68 -10.57 3.79 9.01
N ALA A 69 -11.26 4.95 9.08
CA ALA A 69 -10.75 6.22 8.58
C ALA A 69 -10.33 6.17 7.09
N CYS A 70 -11.11 5.48 6.26
CA CYS A 70 -10.80 5.28 4.84
C CYS A 70 -10.58 6.56 4.05
N THR A 71 -11.22 7.67 4.46
CA THR A 71 -11.06 8.99 3.83
C THR A 71 -9.78 9.72 4.24
N THR A 72 -9.11 9.28 5.29
CA THR A 72 -7.97 9.99 5.87
C THR A 72 -6.70 9.14 5.99
N LYS A 73 -6.83 7.81 6.05
CA LYS A 73 -5.70 6.86 6.19
C LYS A 73 -5.64 5.92 4.99
N TYR A 74 -5.15 6.41 3.87
CA TYR A 74 -5.11 5.67 2.60
C TYR A 74 -3.73 5.69 1.91
N GLY A 75 -2.73 6.28 2.54
CA GLY A 75 -1.39 6.43 1.98
C GLY A 75 -0.56 5.13 1.97
N PHE A 76 0.57 5.20 1.30
CA PHE A 76 1.54 4.11 1.22
C PHE A 76 2.49 4.17 2.41
N SER A 77 2.29 3.29 3.38
CA SER A 77 3.13 3.20 4.57
C SER A 77 4.09 2.02 4.51
N ALA A 78 3.64 0.87 4.02
CA ALA A 78 4.45 -0.33 3.89
C ALA A 78 5.64 -0.16 2.94
N ALA A 79 6.75 -0.84 3.23
CA ALA A 79 7.89 -0.91 2.33
C ALA A 79 7.47 -1.56 0.99
N PRO A 80 7.69 -0.91 -0.16
CA PRO A 80 7.31 -1.45 -1.45
C PRO A 80 8.32 -2.47 -1.97
N LEU A 81 7.90 -3.25 -2.98
CA LEU A 81 8.76 -4.20 -3.71
C LEU A 81 8.84 -3.83 -5.19
N VAL A 82 9.95 -4.15 -5.83
CA VAL A 82 10.07 -4.17 -7.30
C VAL A 82 10.17 -5.62 -7.77
N ILE A 83 9.32 -6.00 -8.72
CA ILE A 83 9.28 -7.34 -9.30
C ILE A 83 9.10 -7.19 -10.81
N ASP A 84 10.09 -7.66 -11.60
CA ASP A 84 10.03 -7.66 -13.06
C ASP A 84 9.59 -6.30 -13.67
N GLY A 85 10.15 -5.21 -13.16
CA GLY A 85 9.83 -3.86 -13.63
C GLY A 85 8.50 -3.29 -13.13
N ALA A 86 7.73 -4.03 -12.34
CA ALA A 86 6.54 -3.53 -11.67
C ALA A 86 6.86 -3.14 -10.23
N LEU A 87 6.31 -2.03 -9.77
CA LEU A 87 6.32 -1.61 -8.38
C LEU A 87 5.07 -2.13 -7.68
N VAL A 88 5.25 -2.88 -6.60
CA VAL A 88 4.18 -3.36 -5.74
C VAL A 88 4.17 -2.52 -4.47
N GLY A 89 3.18 -1.68 -4.31
CA GLY A 89 2.96 -0.86 -3.12
C GLY A 89 1.73 -1.30 -2.35
N ALA A 90 1.69 -1.03 -1.05
CA ALA A 90 0.54 -1.34 -0.22
C ALA A 90 0.13 -0.16 0.65
N THR A 91 -1.17 -0.05 0.92
CA THR A 91 -1.76 1.12 1.54
C THR A 91 -2.34 0.82 2.92
N LEU A 92 -2.46 1.84 3.74
CA LEU A 92 -3.20 1.77 5.01
C LEU A 92 -4.69 1.47 4.80
N GLY A 93 -5.21 1.75 3.60
CA GLY A 93 -6.57 1.34 3.21
C GLY A 93 -6.71 -0.15 2.90
N GLY A 94 -5.63 -0.94 2.98
CA GLY A 94 -5.67 -2.38 2.74
C GLY A 94 -5.72 -2.78 1.26
N GLU A 95 -5.23 -1.93 0.38
CA GLU A 95 -5.05 -2.25 -1.04
C GLU A 95 -3.58 -2.51 -1.36
N VAL A 96 -3.32 -3.52 -2.17
CA VAL A 96 -2.06 -3.65 -2.90
C VAL A 96 -2.26 -3.05 -4.27
N ILE A 97 -1.43 -2.09 -4.64
CA ILE A 97 -1.48 -1.40 -5.93
C ILE A 97 -0.20 -1.73 -6.68
N ILE A 98 -0.37 -2.32 -7.86
CA ILE A 98 0.74 -2.70 -8.74
C ILE A 98 0.83 -1.63 -9.82
N LEU A 99 1.98 -0.95 -9.88
CA LEU A 99 2.28 0.12 -10.81
C LEU A 99 3.34 -0.32 -11.81
N ASP A 100 3.26 0.17 -13.03
CA ASP A 100 4.33 0.06 -14.00
C ASP A 100 5.53 0.91 -13.53
N GLY A 101 6.69 0.30 -13.36
CA GLY A 101 7.89 1.00 -12.92
C GLY A 101 8.39 2.04 -13.93
N ALA A 102 8.02 1.93 -15.20
CA ALA A 102 8.42 2.88 -16.22
C ALA A 102 7.73 4.24 -16.07
N ASP A 103 6.41 4.24 -15.86
CA ASP A 103 5.57 5.45 -15.94
C ASP A 103 4.59 5.67 -14.78
N GLY A 104 4.52 4.73 -13.83
CA GLY A 104 3.62 4.80 -12.67
C GLY A 104 2.16 4.48 -12.96
N ARG A 105 1.84 3.97 -14.17
CA ARG A 105 0.49 3.54 -14.53
C ARG A 105 0.06 2.34 -13.69
N VAL A 106 -1.21 2.33 -13.27
CA VAL A 106 -1.78 1.20 -12.53
C VAL A 106 -1.91 -0.01 -13.46
N ILE A 107 -1.24 -1.09 -13.09
CA ILE A 107 -1.36 -2.41 -13.73
C ILE A 107 -2.52 -3.18 -13.09
N ASN A 108 -2.57 -3.21 -11.75
CA ASN A 108 -3.60 -3.96 -11.02
C ASN A 108 -3.82 -3.41 -9.61
N ARG A 109 -4.98 -3.76 -9.03
CA ARG A 109 -5.32 -3.50 -7.63
C ARG A 109 -5.86 -4.78 -6.99
N LEU A 110 -5.41 -5.10 -5.78
CA LEU A 110 -5.85 -6.24 -5.01
C LEU A 110 -6.41 -5.72 -3.69
N ASP A 111 -7.68 -5.97 -3.42
CA ASP A 111 -8.32 -5.62 -2.15
C ASP A 111 -8.10 -6.75 -1.13
N THR A 112 -7.49 -6.42 -0.01
CA THR A 112 -7.24 -7.38 1.05
C THR A 112 -8.21 -7.26 2.22
N VAL A 113 -9.06 -6.24 2.27
CA VAL A 113 -9.98 -5.96 3.38
C VAL A 113 -11.11 -6.98 3.44
N GLY A 114 -11.68 -7.13 4.63
CA GLY A 114 -12.88 -7.97 4.87
C GLY A 114 -12.57 -9.44 5.08
N ALA A 115 -13.63 -10.25 5.11
CA ALA A 115 -13.57 -11.68 5.38
C ALA A 115 -12.73 -12.43 4.33
N LYS A 116 -11.92 -13.37 4.80
CA LYS A 116 -11.07 -14.23 3.96
C LYS A 116 -11.24 -15.69 4.37
N THR A 117 -11.37 -16.57 3.39
CA THR A 117 -11.27 -18.02 3.63
C THR A 117 -9.83 -18.37 3.97
N THR A 118 -9.61 -19.06 5.06
CA THR A 118 -8.28 -19.46 5.52
C THR A 118 -8.03 -20.96 5.34
N LEU A 119 -6.76 -21.33 5.26
CA LEU A 119 -6.36 -22.74 5.33
C LEU A 119 -6.53 -23.30 6.75
N ASN A 120 -6.49 -22.43 7.76
CA ASN A 120 -6.74 -22.74 9.16
C ASN A 120 -8.25 -22.74 9.41
N LYS A 121 -8.92 -23.85 9.14
CA LYS A 121 -10.39 -23.96 9.08
C LYS A 121 -11.14 -23.47 10.32
N ASP A 122 -10.48 -23.47 11.48
CA ASP A 122 -11.06 -23.07 12.77
C ASP A 122 -10.82 -21.57 13.10
N ILE A 123 -10.18 -20.84 12.20
CA ILE A 123 -9.87 -19.42 12.40
C ILE A 123 -10.54 -18.59 11.31
N ALA A 124 -11.45 -17.72 11.74
CA ALA A 124 -12.04 -16.73 10.84
C ALA A 124 -10.97 -15.72 10.41
N GLY A 125 -10.71 -15.66 9.09
CA GLY A 125 -9.76 -14.71 8.51
C GLY A 125 -10.41 -13.36 8.22
N LYS A 126 -9.70 -12.29 8.55
CA LYS A 126 -10.09 -10.94 8.19
C LYS A 126 -8.85 -10.13 7.78
N GLY A 127 -8.89 -9.57 6.58
CA GLY A 127 -7.89 -8.63 6.12
C GLY A 127 -8.23 -7.20 6.51
N GLY A 128 -7.22 -6.36 6.56
CA GLY A 128 -7.32 -4.96 6.95
C GLY A 128 -6.18 -4.13 6.36
N SER A 129 -5.68 -3.16 7.12
CA SER A 129 -4.58 -2.30 6.69
C SER A 129 -3.29 -3.08 6.44
N ILE A 130 -2.48 -2.57 5.50
CA ILE A 130 -1.15 -3.10 5.24
C ILE A 130 -0.13 -2.04 5.63
N ASP A 131 0.75 -2.40 6.55
CA ASP A 131 1.76 -1.48 7.09
C ASP A 131 3.07 -2.25 7.35
N ALA A 132 4.11 -1.56 7.81
CA ALA A 132 5.41 -2.13 8.12
C ALA A 132 6.01 -2.93 6.94
N HIS A 133 6.56 -4.10 7.18
CA HIS A 133 7.06 -5.04 6.16
C HIS A 133 5.92 -5.95 5.68
N GLY A 134 4.82 -5.34 5.23
CA GLY A 134 3.60 -6.04 4.86
C GLY A 134 3.66 -6.82 3.55
N LEU A 135 4.72 -6.67 2.76
CA LEU A 135 4.90 -7.28 1.45
C LEU A 135 6.16 -8.13 1.39
N SER A 136 6.06 -9.29 0.75
CA SER A 136 7.20 -10.13 0.39
C SER A 136 6.91 -10.89 -0.90
N ALA A 137 7.94 -11.24 -1.66
CA ALA A 137 7.80 -12.04 -2.87
C ALA A 137 8.80 -13.18 -2.88
N GLY A 138 8.38 -14.34 -3.37
CA GLY A 138 9.22 -15.51 -3.50
C GLY A 138 8.44 -16.70 -4.06
N ALA A 139 9.14 -17.67 -4.63
CA ALA A 139 8.56 -18.89 -5.19
C ALA A 139 7.39 -18.63 -6.17
N GLY A 140 7.47 -17.56 -6.96
CA GLY A 140 6.43 -17.17 -7.90
C GLY A 140 5.13 -16.65 -7.26
N MET A 141 5.18 -16.23 -6.01
CA MET A 141 4.02 -15.70 -5.26
C MET A 141 4.33 -14.35 -4.64
N LEU A 142 3.28 -13.56 -4.44
CA LEU A 142 3.29 -12.35 -3.62
C LEU A 142 2.59 -12.68 -2.30
N PHE A 143 3.28 -12.42 -1.19
CA PHE A 143 2.75 -12.57 0.16
C PHE A 143 2.41 -11.19 0.74
N VAL A 144 1.23 -11.10 1.32
CA VAL A 144 0.71 -9.84 1.88
C VAL A 144 0.22 -10.09 3.31
N ASN A 145 0.87 -9.44 4.28
CA ASN A 145 0.40 -9.42 5.66
C ASN A 145 -0.67 -8.32 5.80
N SER A 146 -1.92 -8.70 5.94
CA SER A 146 -3.05 -7.77 5.96
C SER A 146 -3.75 -7.78 7.32
N GLY A 147 -3.80 -6.61 7.96
CA GLY A 147 -4.45 -6.42 9.23
C GLY A 147 -3.60 -5.78 10.33
N TYR A 148 -2.54 -5.06 9.97
CA TYR A 148 -1.72 -4.33 10.93
C TYR A 148 -2.46 -3.09 11.44
N GLY A 149 -3.00 -3.16 12.66
CA GLY A 149 -3.91 -2.16 13.23
C GLY A 149 -3.35 -1.32 14.39
N SER A 150 -2.02 -1.28 14.60
CA SER A 150 -1.39 -0.73 15.82
C SER A 150 -1.58 0.77 16.04
N PHE A 151 -1.85 1.57 14.99
CA PHE A 151 -2.00 3.02 15.08
C PHE A 151 -3.41 3.48 14.66
N GLY A 152 -4.43 2.69 14.99
CA GLY A 152 -5.82 2.98 14.63
C GLY A 152 -6.11 2.78 13.15
N GLN A 153 -5.38 1.87 12.50
CA GLN A 153 -5.71 1.35 11.18
C GLN A 153 -6.71 0.18 11.32
N THR A 154 -7.18 -0.33 10.20
CA THR A 154 -8.11 -1.45 10.14
C THR A 154 -7.41 -2.75 10.55
N PRO A 155 -7.80 -3.38 11.67
CA PRO A 155 -7.17 -4.62 12.13
C PRO A 155 -7.60 -5.82 11.28
N GLY A 156 -6.75 -6.84 11.27
CA GLY A 156 -6.99 -8.15 10.65
C GLY A 156 -5.99 -9.18 11.16
N ASN A 157 -5.98 -10.36 10.55
CA ASN A 157 -5.20 -11.49 11.03
C ASN A 157 -4.76 -12.45 9.92
N VAL A 158 -4.59 -11.96 8.68
CA VAL A 158 -4.31 -12.85 7.55
C VAL A 158 -2.96 -12.55 6.88
N LEU A 159 -2.28 -13.63 6.52
CA LEU A 159 -1.25 -13.65 5.51
C LEU A 159 -1.86 -14.18 4.22
N ILE A 160 -1.92 -13.36 3.18
CA ILE A 160 -2.49 -13.71 1.89
C ILE A 160 -1.37 -14.04 0.92
N ALA A 161 -1.49 -15.16 0.20
CA ALA A 161 -0.58 -15.53 -0.88
C ALA A 161 -1.31 -15.39 -2.22
N TYR A 162 -0.82 -14.52 -3.08
CA TYR A 162 -1.30 -14.35 -4.44
C TYR A 162 -0.37 -15.08 -5.40
N ARG A 163 -0.95 -15.84 -6.32
CA ARG A 163 -0.24 -16.50 -7.43
C ARG A 163 -0.69 -15.85 -8.74
N PRO A 164 0.23 -15.61 -9.68
CA PRO A 164 -0.16 -15.22 -11.04
C PRO A 164 -1.14 -16.24 -11.63
N ARG A 165 -2.10 -15.77 -12.40
CA ARG A 165 -2.93 -16.67 -13.21
C ARG A 165 -2.10 -17.11 -14.42
N SER A 166 -2.03 -18.42 -14.64
CA SER A 166 -1.52 -19.01 -15.87
C SER A 166 -2.45 -18.71 -17.02
#